data_839960f52f298f2539dfbc4d297e1f23
#
_entry.id   839960f52f298f2539dfbc4d297e1f23
#
_cell.length_a   1.000
_cell.length_b   1.000
_cell.length_c   1.000
_cell.angle_alpha   90.00
_cell.angle_beta   90.00
_cell.angle_gamma   90.00
#
_symmetry.space_group_name_H-M   'P 1'
#
loop_
_entity.id
_entity.type
_entity.pdbx_description
1 polymer ?
#
loop_
_entity_poly.entity_id
_entity_poly.type
_entity_poly.pdbx_seq_one_letter_code
_entity_poly.pdbx_strand_id
1 'polypeptide(L)'
;MRGKAVSRFLSIVVLLSATSWPGSVAAECLQYGVVNLTGRLVQQTYPGPPDYESVTKGDEPRVIWILQLDRGVCVTGAASSYPSAYSEREIQLVLGTDQYARAAQYAPYRHLVGKRISVTGRLLAGGARYEKRFVIAPNEIKRARTRP
;
A
#
# COMPACT_ATOMS: atom_id res chain seq x y z
N MET A 1 -67.55 -9.21 55.02
CA MET A 1 -66.25 -8.64 55.27
C MET A 1 -65.44 -8.63 53.93
N ARG A 2 -65.04 -7.46 53.47
CA ARG A 2 -64.56 -7.23 52.13
C ARG A 2 -63.04 -7.48 52.08
N GLY A 3 -62.56 -8.46 51.28
CA GLY A 3 -61.17 -8.67 50.99
C GLY A 3 -60.74 -7.87 49.75
N LYS A 4 -59.76 -6.97 49.91
CA LYS A 4 -59.20 -6.17 48.80
C LYS A 4 -58.13 -6.99 48.08
N ALA A 5 -58.32 -7.26 46.78
CA ALA A 5 -57.31 -7.81 45.91
C ALA A 5 -56.30 -6.70 45.50
N VAL A 6 -55.04 -6.88 45.82
CA VAL A 6 -53.99 -6.00 45.41
C VAL A 6 -53.34 -6.56 44.10
N SER A 7 -53.67 -5.92 42.99
CA SER A 7 -53.07 -6.22 41.68
C SER A 7 -51.65 -5.64 41.60
N ARG A 8 -50.67 -6.53 41.54
CA ARG A 8 -49.24 -6.13 41.27
C ARG A 8 -49.02 -6.12 39.78
N PHE A 9 -48.91 -4.91 39.21
CA PHE A 9 -48.47 -4.74 37.85
C PHE A 9 -46.93 -4.93 37.80
N LEU A 10 -46.51 -5.99 37.13
CA LEU A 10 -45.12 -6.25 36.84
C LEU A 10 -44.73 -5.44 35.58
N SER A 11 -44.04 -4.32 35.76
CA SER A 11 -43.50 -3.55 34.63
C SER A 11 -42.26 -4.24 34.09
N ILE A 12 -42.39 -4.85 32.92
CA ILE A 12 -41.24 -5.41 32.18
C ILE A 12 -40.56 -4.26 31.44
N VAL A 13 -39.39 -3.85 31.91
CA VAL A 13 -38.51 -2.91 31.20
C VAL A 13 -37.73 -3.70 30.14
N VAL A 14 -38.11 -3.57 28.88
CA VAL A 14 -37.36 -4.13 27.76
C VAL A 14 -36.20 -3.17 27.45
N LEU A 15 -35.01 -3.54 27.85
CA LEU A 15 -33.77 -2.88 27.46
C LEU A 15 -33.45 -3.24 25.99
N LEU A 16 -33.74 -2.33 25.06
CA LEU A 16 -33.25 -2.42 23.68
C LEU A 16 -31.75 -2.13 23.65
N SER A 17 -30.93 -3.16 23.58
CA SER A 17 -29.52 -3.06 23.33
C SER A 17 -29.33 -2.71 21.85
N ALA A 18 -28.97 -1.46 21.54
CA ALA A 18 -28.55 -1.04 20.21
C ALA A 18 -27.17 -1.62 19.92
N THR A 19 -27.12 -2.74 19.21
CA THR A 19 -25.86 -3.29 18.67
C THR A 19 -25.40 -2.39 17.53
N SER A 20 -24.45 -1.48 17.81
CA SER A 20 -23.74 -0.71 16.80
C SER A 20 -22.83 -1.65 16.01
N TRP A 21 -23.22 -2.02 14.80
CA TRP A 21 -22.34 -2.74 13.90
C TRP A 21 -21.24 -1.77 13.45
N PRO A 22 -19.96 -2.12 13.59
CA PRO A 22 -18.90 -1.30 13.00
C PRO A 22 -19.10 -1.32 11.49
N GLY A 23 -19.53 -0.20 10.93
CA GLY A 23 -19.63 -0.02 9.49
C GLY A 23 -18.24 -0.28 8.91
N SER A 24 -18.11 -1.26 8.03
CA SER A 24 -16.90 -1.46 7.23
C SER A 24 -16.67 -0.19 6.42
N VAL A 25 -15.72 0.63 6.82
CA VAL A 25 -15.25 1.74 5.99
C VAL A 25 -14.61 1.10 4.77
N ALA A 26 -15.29 1.13 3.64
CA ALA A 26 -14.73 0.72 2.37
C ALA A 26 -13.45 1.54 2.17
N ALA A 27 -12.30 0.86 2.05
CA ALA A 27 -11.04 1.52 1.82
C ALA A 27 -11.14 2.30 0.50
N GLU A 28 -11.03 3.62 0.58
CA GLU A 28 -11.04 4.47 -0.60
C GLU A 28 -9.85 4.11 -1.50
N CYS A 29 -10.10 3.95 -2.79
CA CYS A 29 -9.05 3.64 -3.74
C CYS A 29 -8.11 4.84 -3.90
N LEU A 30 -6.82 4.58 -3.93
CA LEU A 30 -5.81 5.59 -4.23
C LEU A 30 -6.03 6.13 -5.64
N GLN A 31 -5.91 7.44 -5.78
CA GLN A 31 -5.86 8.12 -7.05
C GLN A 31 -4.41 8.36 -7.47
N TYR A 32 -4.17 8.49 -8.78
CA TYR A 32 -2.88 8.99 -9.26
C TYR A 32 -2.62 10.40 -8.73
N GLY A 33 -1.39 10.68 -8.35
CA GLY A 33 -1.00 11.94 -7.73
C GLY A 33 -0.20 11.72 -6.46
N VAL A 34 -0.21 12.71 -5.57
CA VAL A 34 0.55 12.61 -4.32
C VAL A 34 -0.15 11.70 -3.33
N VAL A 35 0.55 10.67 -2.90
CA VAL A 35 0.08 9.67 -1.92
C VAL A 35 1.11 9.50 -0.81
N ASN A 36 0.66 8.97 0.33
CA ASN A 36 1.54 8.49 1.41
C ASN A 36 1.32 7.00 1.59
N LEU A 37 2.38 6.22 1.42
CA LEU A 37 2.36 4.77 1.48
C LEU A 37 3.35 4.26 2.52
N THR A 38 2.98 3.16 3.17
CA THR A 38 3.85 2.52 4.16
C THR A 38 4.02 1.04 3.82
N GLY A 39 5.25 0.58 3.94
CA GLY A 39 5.59 -0.81 3.64
C GLY A 39 7.06 -1.10 3.92
N ARG A 40 7.51 -2.29 3.56
CA ARG A 40 8.91 -2.70 3.64
C ARG A 40 9.62 -2.34 2.33
N LEU A 41 10.76 -1.69 2.42
CA LEU A 41 11.62 -1.46 1.27
C LEU A 41 12.43 -2.71 0.97
N VAL A 42 12.28 -3.26 -0.23
CA VAL A 42 13.03 -4.43 -0.69
C VAL A 42 13.72 -4.14 -2.01
N GLN A 43 14.71 -4.98 -2.33
CA GLN A 43 15.37 -5.00 -3.63
C GLN A 43 14.95 -6.28 -4.36
N GLN A 44 14.68 -6.16 -5.65
CA GLN A 44 14.50 -7.29 -6.55
C GLN A 44 15.43 -7.14 -7.75
N THR A 45 15.97 -8.27 -8.21
CA THR A 45 16.84 -8.32 -9.38
C THR A 45 16.08 -8.95 -10.54
N TYR A 46 16.12 -8.28 -11.68
CA TYR A 46 15.55 -8.73 -12.94
C TYR A 46 16.65 -8.91 -13.97
N PRO A 47 16.51 -9.80 -14.94
CA PRO A 47 17.44 -9.89 -16.05
C PRO A 47 17.30 -8.64 -16.94
N GLY A 48 18.43 -8.13 -17.39
CA GLY A 48 18.54 -7.02 -18.31
C GLY A 48 19.00 -7.47 -19.69
N PRO A 49 19.65 -6.57 -20.45
CA PRO A 49 20.23 -6.94 -21.74
C PRO A 49 21.28 -8.06 -21.59
N PRO A 50 21.56 -8.83 -22.65
CA PRO A 50 20.99 -8.67 -23.99
C PRO A 50 19.62 -9.30 -24.16
N ASP A 51 19.33 -10.42 -23.48
CA ASP A 51 18.20 -11.26 -23.83
C ASP A 51 17.00 -11.09 -22.91
N TYR A 52 17.18 -10.50 -21.69
CA TYR A 52 16.16 -10.31 -20.67
C TYR A 52 15.52 -11.61 -20.16
N GLU A 53 16.27 -12.70 -20.19
CA GLU A 53 15.81 -14.04 -19.81
C GLU A 53 16.30 -14.44 -18.42
N SER A 54 17.64 -14.31 -18.20
CA SER A 54 18.24 -14.82 -16.97
C SER A 54 19.63 -14.24 -16.70
N VAL A 55 19.80 -13.70 -15.49
CA VAL A 55 21.13 -13.23 -15.03
C VAL A 55 22.13 -14.40 -15.00
N THR A 56 21.69 -15.61 -14.70
CA THR A 56 22.58 -16.80 -14.69
C THR A 56 23.03 -17.25 -16.07
N LYS A 57 22.34 -16.81 -17.13
CA LYS A 57 22.72 -17.07 -18.53
C LYS A 57 23.55 -15.94 -19.16
N GLY A 58 23.87 -14.91 -18.41
CA GLY A 58 24.74 -13.83 -18.85
C GLY A 58 24.08 -12.46 -19.02
N ASP A 59 22.79 -12.35 -18.72
CA ASP A 59 22.10 -11.05 -18.75
C ASP A 59 22.57 -10.12 -17.62
N GLU A 60 22.60 -8.83 -17.90
CA GLU A 60 22.96 -7.81 -16.92
C GLU A 60 21.94 -7.78 -15.77
N PRO A 61 22.38 -7.86 -14.49
CA PRO A 61 21.44 -7.76 -13.39
C PRO A 61 20.90 -6.33 -13.24
N ARG A 62 19.58 -6.19 -13.25
CA ARG A 62 18.87 -4.95 -13.00
C ARG A 62 18.24 -4.97 -11.63
N VAL A 63 18.76 -4.19 -10.71
CA VAL A 63 18.24 -4.10 -9.34
C VAL A 63 17.26 -2.93 -9.27
N ILE A 64 16.03 -3.22 -8.88
CA ILE A 64 15.01 -2.21 -8.62
C ILE A 64 14.61 -2.21 -7.14
N TRP A 65 14.09 -1.09 -6.68
CA TRP A 65 13.55 -0.97 -5.33
C TRP A 65 12.03 -1.06 -5.35
N ILE A 66 11.49 -1.82 -4.42
CA ILE A 66 10.06 -2.06 -4.32
C ILE A 66 9.61 -1.74 -2.89
N LEU A 67 8.55 -0.99 -2.79
CA LEU A 67 7.79 -0.83 -1.55
C LEU A 67 6.76 -1.96 -1.49
N GLN A 68 7.01 -2.95 -0.64
CA GLN A 68 6.04 -4.00 -0.30
C GLN A 68 5.10 -3.45 0.77
N LEU A 69 3.87 -3.17 0.38
CA LEU A 69 2.87 -2.58 1.25
C LEU A 69 2.43 -3.56 2.35
N ASP A 70 2.20 -3.05 3.54
CA ASP A 70 1.71 -3.84 4.68
C ASP A 70 0.36 -4.50 4.37
N ARG A 71 -0.46 -3.85 3.55
CA ARG A 71 -1.74 -4.36 3.04
C ARG A 71 -1.93 -3.91 1.60
N GLY A 72 -2.69 -4.70 0.86
CA GLY A 72 -3.06 -4.34 -0.52
C GLY A 72 -3.86 -3.04 -0.54
N VAL A 73 -3.59 -2.24 -1.56
CA VAL A 73 -4.31 -0.99 -1.83
C VAL A 73 -5.07 -1.11 -3.15
N CYS A 74 -6.23 -0.50 -3.20
CA CYS A 74 -6.94 -0.27 -4.45
C CYS A 74 -6.33 0.95 -5.11
N VAL A 75 -6.09 0.88 -6.41
CA VAL A 75 -5.68 2.02 -7.24
C VAL A 75 -6.69 2.17 -8.36
N THR A 76 -7.20 3.37 -8.59
CA THR A 76 -8.10 3.68 -9.70
C THR A 76 -7.48 4.71 -10.63
N GLY A 77 -7.59 4.47 -11.95
CA GLY A 77 -7.16 5.41 -12.96
C GLY A 77 -8.18 6.53 -13.17
N ALA A 78 -7.70 7.76 -13.34
CA ALA A 78 -8.55 8.90 -13.65
C ALA A 78 -9.06 8.89 -15.10
N ALA A 79 -8.41 8.12 -15.99
CA ALA A 79 -8.76 7.94 -17.38
C ALA A 79 -8.58 6.49 -17.81
N SER A 80 -9.24 6.08 -18.88
CA SER A 80 -9.16 4.71 -19.44
C SER A 80 -7.74 4.27 -19.82
N SER A 81 -6.84 5.22 -20.04
CA SER A 81 -5.42 4.97 -20.33
C SER A 81 -4.57 4.62 -19.12
N TYR A 82 -5.08 4.81 -17.90
CA TYR A 82 -4.35 4.47 -16.68
C TYR A 82 -4.80 3.12 -16.14
N PRO A 83 -3.86 2.24 -15.79
CA PRO A 83 -4.22 0.98 -15.20
C PRO A 83 -4.92 1.17 -13.86
N SER A 84 -5.91 0.32 -13.60
CA SER A 84 -6.54 0.20 -12.30
C SER A 84 -6.25 -1.18 -11.73
N ALA A 85 -6.10 -1.28 -10.42
CA ALA A 85 -5.89 -2.55 -9.76
C ALA A 85 -6.53 -2.57 -8.38
N TYR A 86 -6.98 -3.75 -8.00
CA TYR A 86 -7.48 -4.04 -6.66
C TYR A 86 -6.45 -4.88 -5.93
N SER A 87 -6.16 -4.55 -4.69
CA SER A 87 -5.21 -5.29 -3.83
C SER A 87 -3.75 -5.27 -4.32
N GLU A 88 -3.29 -4.17 -4.92
CA GLU A 88 -1.88 -4.04 -5.27
C GLU A 88 -1.01 -3.98 -4.00
N ARG A 89 0.06 -4.77 -3.98
CA ARG A 89 0.96 -4.89 -2.82
C ARG A 89 2.39 -4.44 -3.10
N GLU A 90 2.76 -4.26 -4.34
CA GLU A 90 4.13 -3.92 -4.72
C GLU A 90 4.14 -2.70 -5.62
N ILE A 91 4.83 -1.67 -5.19
CA ILE A 91 4.98 -0.43 -5.93
C ILE A 91 6.47 -0.17 -6.13
N GLN A 92 6.90 0.02 -7.37
CA GLN A 92 8.30 0.32 -7.66
C GLN A 92 8.64 1.74 -7.21
N LEU A 93 9.73 1.89 -6.48
CA LEU A 93 10.23 3.17 -6.01
C LEU A 93 11.29 3.67 -7.00
N VAL A 94 11.07 4.87 -7.56
CA VAL A 94 11.94 5.46 -8.57
C VAL A 94 12.45 6.80 -8.09
N LEU A 95 13.78 6.89 -7.88
CA LEU A 95 14.46 8.11 -7.47
C LEU A 95 15.05 8.82 -8.69
N GLY A 96 14.62 10.05 -8.91
CA GLY A 96 15.06 10.83 -10.08
C GLY A 96 14.52 10.26 -11.38
N THR A 97 15.36 10.23 -12.39
CA THR A 97 15.04 9.71 -13.73
C THR A 97 15.51 8.28 -13.96
N ASP A 98 16.29 7.73 -13.03
CA ASP A 98 16.84 6.37 -13.12
C ASP A 98 15.95 5.40 -12.33
N GLN A 99 15.49 4.37 -13.01
CA GLN A 99 14.66 3.32 -12.43
C GLN A 99 15.48 2.24 -11.70
N TYR A 100 16.83 2.25 -11.85
CA TYR A 100 17.69 1.23 -11.26
C TYR A 100 18.40 1.73 -10.01
N ALA A 101 18.47 0.88 -9.00
CA ALA A 101 18.98 1.24 -7.68
C ALA A 101 20.51 1.44 -7.61
N ARG A 102 21.22 1.39 -8.73
CA ARG A 102 22.67 1.70 -8.80
C ARG A 102 22.95 3.20 -8.91
N ALA A 103 21.96 4.01 -9.27
CA ALA A 103 22.14 5.44 -9.39
C ALA A 103 22.52 6.09 -8.06
N ALA A 104 23.26 7.19 -8.13
CA ALA A 104 23.72 7.93 -6.95
C ALA A 104 22.56 8.40 -6.04
N GLN A 105 21.39 8.69 -6.60
CA GLN A 105 20.21 9.11 -5.87
C GLN A 105 19.73 8.08 -4.84
N TYR A 106 20.03 6.80 -5.02
CA TYR A 106 19.66 5.74 -4.09
C TYR A 106 20.62 5.60 -2.91
N ALA A 107 21.83 6.11 -3.03
CA ALA A 107 22.89 5.94 -2.03
C ALA A 107 22.47 6.40 -0.61
N PRO A 108 21.82 7.57 -0.41
CA PRO A 108 21.44 8.05 0.91
C PRO A 108 20.42 7.13 1.61
N TYR A 109 19.66 6.34 0.86
CA TYR A 109 18.56 5.52 1.37
C TYR A 109 18.88 4.02 1.46
N ARG A 110 20.11 3.59 1.07
CA ARG A 110 20.50 2.16 1.10
C ARG A 110 20.35 1.51 2.48
N HIS A 111 20.58 2.28 3.55
CA HIS A 111 20.41 1.82 4.93
C HIS A 111 18.97 1.49 5.32
N LEU A 112 17.99 1.91 4.51
CA LEU A 112 16.56 1.64 4.69
C LEU A 112 16.10 0.33 4.04
N VAL A 113 16.92 -0.31 3.21
CA VAL A 113 16.60 -1.59 2.59
C VAL A 113 16.36 -2.64 3.69
N GLY A 114 15.27 -3.39 3.54
CA GLY A 114 14.81 -4.35 4.55
C GLY A 114 14.03 -3.72 5.71
N LYS A 115 13.92 -2.41 5.79
CA LYS A 115 13.20 -1.70 6.86
C LYS A 115 11.79 -1.33 6.43
N ARG A 116 10.93 -1.13 7.42
CA ARG A 116 9.61 -0.53 7.22
C ARG A 116 9.78 0.99 7.07
N ILE A 117 9.27 1.54 5.99
CA ILE A 117 9.39 2.96 5.63
C ILE A 117 8.02 3.54 5.30
N SER A 118 7.93 4.87 5.41
CA SER A 118 6.84 5.67 4.85
C SER A 118 7.39 6.49 3.70
N VAL A 119 6.68 6.48 2.59
CA VAL A 119 7.04 7.18 1.36
C VAL A 119 5.90 8.13 1.00
N THR A 120 6.21 9.42 0.92
CA THR A 120 5.30 10.42 0.33
C THR A 120 5.83 10.77 -1.05
N GLY A 121 5.00 10.66 -2.08
CA GLY A 121 5.43 10.91 -3.45
C GLY A 121 4.31 10.80 -4.45
N ARG A 122 4.64 11.01 -5.73
CA ARG A 122 3.68 10.91 -6.83
C ARG A 122 3.54 9.46 -7.28
N LEU A 123 2.32 8.93 -7.17
CA LEU A 123 1.94 7.63 -7.73
C LEU A 123 1.66 7.79 -9.23
N LEU A 124 2.29 6.95 -10.03
CA LEU A 124 2.25 6.96 -11.49
C LEU A 124 1.99 5.56 -12.03
N ALA A 125 1.49 5.49 -13.25
CA ALA A 125 1.47 4.24 -14.00
C ALA A 125 2.90 3.84 -14.39
N GLY A 126 3.24 2.57 -14.23
CA GLY A 126 4.57 2.05 -14.54
C GLY A 126 4.87 2.03 -16.03
N GLY A 127 3.96 1.54 -16.86
CA GLY A 127 4.20 1.39 -18.29
C GLY A 127 5.34 0.42 -18.62
N ALA A 128 5.70 0.32 -19.91
CA ALA A 128 6.62 -0.71 -20.42
C ALA A 128 8.09 -0.60 -19.95
N ARG A 129 8.48 0.56 -19.42
CA ARG A 129 9.87 0.76 -18.95
C ARG A 129 10.11 0.35 -17.48
N TYR A 130 9.04 -0.02 -16.76
CA TYR A 130 9.12 -0.39 -15.35
C TYR A 130 8.67 -1.83 -15.13
N GLU A 131 9.22 -2.46 -14.11
CA GLU A 131 8.92 -3.85 -13.79
C GLU A 131 7.58 -4.02 -13.04
N LYS A 132 7.07 -2.95 -12.45
CA LYS A 132 5.81 -2.97 -11.72
C LYS A 132 4.76 -2.09 -12.40
N ARG A 133 3.50 -2.49 -12.23
CA ARG A 133 2.35 -1.78 -12.78
C ARG A 133 2.24 -0.34 -12.29
N PHE A 134 2.63 -0.11 -11.05
CA PHE A 134 2.64 1.22 -10.43
C PHE A 134 4.03 1.56 -9.95
N VAL A 135 4.37 2.83 -10.08
CA VAL A 135 5.61 3.40 -9.57
C VAL A 135 5.31 4.58 -8.67
N ILE A 136 6.17 4.84 -7.71
CA ILE A 136 6.14 6.05 -6.89
C ILE A 136 7.44 6.81 -7.07
N ALA A 137 7.32 8.09 -7.46
CA ALA A 137 8.41 9.05 -7.46
C ALA A 137 8.38 9.79 -6.12
N PRO A 138 9.28 9.48 -5.18
CA PRO A 138 9.21 10.00 -3.83
C PRO A 138 9.67 11.45 -3.75
N ASN A 139 8.94 12.24 -2.97
CA ASN A 139 9.37 13.55 -2.46
C ASN A 139 10.02 13.39 -1.09
N GLU A 140 9.60 12.40 -0.33
CA GLU A 140 10.10 12.13 1.02
C GLU A 140 10.09 10.64 1.32
N ILE A 141 11.15 10.16 1.95
CA ILE A 141 11.29 8.79 2.46
C ILE A 141 11.73 8.87 3.91
N LYS A 142 10.97 8.24 4.80
CA LYS A 142 11.25 8.18 6.24
C LYS A 142 11.15 6.75 6.75
N ARG A 143 11.91 6.44 7.80
CA ARG A 143 11.68 5.21 8.55
C ARG A 143 10.30 5.29 9.22
N ALA A 144 9.45 4.31 8.95
CA ALA A 144 8.15 4.26 9.59
C ALA A 144 8.31 3.89 11.08
N ARG A 145 7.52 4.54 11.94
CA ARG A 145 7.43 4.15 13.34
C ARG A 145 6.78 2.77 13.42
N THR A 146 7.36 1.87 14.20
CA THR A 146 6.68 0.63 14.56
C THR A 146 5.45 1.02 15.37
N ARG A 147 4.26 0.61 14.94
CA ARG A 147 3.10 0.70 15.85
C ARG A 147 3.36 -0.28 17.00
N PRO A 148 3.18 0.15 18.24
CA PRO A 148 3.21 -0.75 19.39
C PRO A 148 2.11 -1.81 19.29
#